data_a98891b2d06e0b9fd7fe08f98f8740b9
#
_entry.id   a98891b2d06e0b9fd7fe08f98f8740b9
#
_cell.length_a   1.000
_cell.length_b   1.000
_cell.length_c   1.000
_cell.angle_alpha   90.00
_cell.angle_beta   90.00
_cell.angle_gamma   90.00
#
_symmetry.space_group_name_H-M   'P 1'
#
loop_
_entity.id
_entity.type
_entity.pdbx_description
1 polymer ?
#
loop_
_entity_poly.entity_id
_entity_poly.type
_entity_poly.pdbx_seq_one_letter_code
_entity_poly.pdbx_strand_id
1 'polypeptide(L)'
;MVALGAATQANLLVGNKTGKDDWLLLDVIPLSLGLETMGGLTEKVIPRNSTIPTARAQEFTTFKDGQTAMAIHVVQGERELVSDCRSLACFELRGIPPMVAGAARIRVTFQVDADGLLSVAAREQTTGVEASVTVKPSYGLSDDEIAGMLKDSMEHAKDDAMNRALKEAQVEAQRMIEATEAALKEDPHLLNAAETVKIVATIDKLRETMAGENRRLINIAMDDLGYETQAFAHRRMDQSIKKVLSGRKVDDIKMGEDA
;
A
#
# COMPACT_ATOMS: atom_id res chain seq x y z
N MET A 1 -18.46 -13.37 -40.50
CA MET A 1 -17.61 -12.37 -39.84
C MET A 1 -16.64 -13.01 -38.85
N VAL A 2 -17.12 -13.79 -37.84
CA VAL A 2 -16.25 -14.42 -36.83
C VAL A 2 -15.18 -15.34 -37.42
N ALA A 3 -15.56 -16.19 -38.38
CA ALA A 3 -14.62 -17.14 -39.04
C ALA A 3 -13.51 -16.41 -39.84
N LEU A 4 -13.82 -15.26 -40.43
CA LEU A 4 -12.85 -14.48 -41.18
C LEU A 4 -11.83 -13.80 -40.21
N GLY A 5 -12.33 -13.25 -39.08
CA GLY A 5 -11.49 -12.70 -38.04
C GLY A 5 -10.57 -13.76 -37.42
N ALA A 6 -11.09 -14.94 -37.10
CA ALA A 6 -10.31 -16.06 -36.58
C ALA A 6 -9.25 -16.55 -37.58
N ALA A 7 -9.55 -16.58 -38.85
CA ALA A 7 -8.59 -16.95 -39.91
C ALA A 7 -7.50 -15.89 -40.07
N THR A 8 -7.84 -14.60 -39.97
CA THR A 8 -6.87 -13.50 -40.02
C THR A 8 -5.90 -13.56 -38.83
N GLN A 9 -6.44 -13.80 -37.64
CA GLN A 9 -5.63 -13.91 -36.43
C GLN A 9 -4.73 -15.16 -36.42
N ALA A 10 -5.26 -16.31 -36.89
CA ALA A 10 -4.46 -17.52 -37.06
C ALA A 10 -3.32 -17.30 -38.06
N ASN A 11 -3.57 -16.56 -39.14
CA ASN A 11 -2.56 -16.24 -40.15
C ASN A 11 -1.44 -15.33 -39.59
N LEU A 12 -1.78 -14.37 -38.72
CA LEU A 12 -0.82 -13.54 -38.00
C LEU A 12 0.03 -14.34 -36.98
N LEU A 13 -0.60 -15.26 -36.24
CA LEU A 13 0.07 -16.12 -35.26
C LEU A 13 1.07 -17.11 -35.92
N VAL A 14 0.79 -17.56 -37.14
CA VAL A 14 1.69 -18.42 -37.91
C VAL A 14 2.82 -17.64 -38.59
N GLY A 15 2.85 -16.29 -38.46
CA GLY A 15 3.91 -15.45 -38.99
C GLY A 15 3.83 -15.19 -40.49
N ASN A 16 2.68 -15.46 -41.16
CA ASN A 16 2.42 -15.11 -42.53
C ASN A 16 2.16 -13.58 -42.64
N LYS A 17 3.21 -12.83 -42.81
CA LYS A 17 3.14 -11.36 -43.02
C LYS A 17 2.78 -11.07 -44.49
N THR A 18 1.53 -10.83 -44.74
CA THR A 18 1.04 -10.37 -46.06
C THR A 18 0.54 -8.93 -45.95
N GLY A 19 1.44 -7.95 -46.14
CA GLY A 19 1.05 -6.57 -46.39
C GLY A 19 1.41 -5.58 -45.31
N LYS A 20 1.15 -4.28 -45.62
CA LYS A 20 1.51 -3.11 -44.81
C LYS A 20 0.67 -2.89 -43.54
N ASP A 21 -0.34 -3.72 -43.31
CA ASP A 21 -1.26 -3.61 -42.18
C ASP A 21 -1.00 -4.76 -41.17
N ASP A 22 0.00 -4.60 -40.34
CA ASP A 22 0.33 -5.50 -39.25
C ASP A 22 -0.65 -5.19 -38.07
N TRP A 23 -1.89 -5.71 -38.15
CA TRP A 23 -2.89 -5.59 -37.09
C TRP A 23 -2.56 -6.62 -36.00
N LEU A 24 -1.90 -6.13 -34.94
CA LEU A 24 -1.72 -6.93 -33.72
C LEU A 24 -2.97 -6.75 -32.83
N LEU A 25 -3.78 -7.80 -32.71
CA LEU A 25 -4.87 -7.83 -31.75
C LEU A 25 -4.28 -8.16 -30.37
N LEU A 26 -4.20 -7.14 -29.51
CA LEU A 26 -3.80 -7.30 -28.13
C LEU A 26 -5.06 -7.35 -27.25
N ASP A 27 -5.17 -8.37 -26.43
CA ASP A 27 -6.16 -8.40 -25.37
C ASP A 27 -5.70 -7.52 -24.20
N VAL A 28 -6.64 -6.90 -23.51
CA VAL A 28 -6.35 -5.93 -22.43
C VAL A 28 -7.19 -6.21 -21.19
N ILE A 29 -6.68 -5.83 -20.04
CA ILE A 29 -7.40 -5.87 -18.76
C ILE A 29 -8.44 -4.74 -18.74
N PRO A 30 -9.75 -5.04 -18.61
CA PRO A 30 -10.80 -4.03 -18.72
C PRO A 30 -10.88 -3.10 -17.51
N LEU A 31 -10.52 -3.57 -16.31
CA LEU A 31 -10.55 -2.85 -15.05
C LEU A 31 -9.22 -3.02 -14.30
N SER A 32 -8.79 -1.98 -13.60
CA SER A 32 -7.56 -2.03 -12.79
C SER A 32 -7.61 -3.14 -11.75
N LEU A 33 -6.45 -3.76 -11.51
CA LEU A 33 -6.23 -4.77 -10.49
C LEU A 33 -5.33 -4.18 -9.41
N GLY A 34 -5.73 -4.32 -8.16
CA GLY A 34 -5.02 -3.74 -7.05
C GLY A 34 -5.20 -4.53 -5.77
N LEU A 35 -4.72 -3.96 -4.69
CA LEU A 35 -4.89 -4.51 -3.35
C LEU A 35 -5.34 -3.45 -2.36
N GLU A 36 -5.92 -3.94 -1.27
CA GLU A 36 -6.30 -3.12 -0.13
C GLU A 36 -5.08 -2.70 0.67
N THR A 37 -5.02 -1.41 0.98
CA THR A 37 -4.06 -0.83 1.93
C THR A 37 -4.76 -0.28 3.16
N MET A 38 -3.98 0.17 4.16
CA MET A 38 -4.52 0.71 5.40
C MET A 38 -5.53 1.84 5.14
N GLY A 39 -6.64 1.80 5.91
CA GLY A 39 -7.75 2.74 5.74
C GLY A 39 -8.82 2.29 4.75
N GLY A 40 -8.73 1.06 4.20
CA GLY A 40 -9.67 0.56 3.20
C GLY A 40 -9.47 1.24 1.83
N LEU A 41 -8.23 1.66 1.53
CA LEU A 41 -7.87 2.28 0.27
C LEU A 41 -7.43 1.23 -0.75
N THR A 42 -7.71 1.49 -2.02
CA THR A 42 -7.27 0.66 -3.15
C THR A 42 -5.96 1.19 -3.72
N GLU A 43 -4.94 0.33 -3.75
CA GLU A 43 -3.69 0.61 -4.46
C GLU A 43 -3.66 -0.18 -5.77
N LYS A 44 -3.71 0.53 -6.91
CA LYS A 44 -3.78 -0.07 -8.25
C LYS A 44 -2.38 -0.50 -8.70
N VAL A 45 -2.17 -1.81 -8.84
CA VAL A 45 -0.88 -2.40 -9.26
C VAL A 45 -0.82 -2.56 -10.78
N ILE A 46 -1.88 -3.10 -11.39
CA ILE A 46 -2.00 -3.19 -12.84
C ILE A 46 -3.15 -2.27 -13.27
N PRO A 47 -2.88 -1.17 -13.98
CA PRO A 47 -3.92 -0.27 -14.46
C PRO A 47 -4.75 -0.90 -15.58
N ARG A 48 -6.00 -0.46 -15.72
CA ARG A 48 -6.87 -0.82 -16.84
C ARG A 48 -6.18 -0.55 -18.18
N ASN A 49 -6.61 -1.24 -19.21
CA ASN A 49 -6.06 -1.18 -20.56
C ASN A 49 -4.60 -1.65 -20.66
N SER A 50 -4.04 -2.27 -19.61
CA SER A 50 -2.77 -2.98 -19.72
C SER A 50 -2.95 -4.19 -20.62
N THR A 51 -2.04 -4.35 -21.59
CA THR A 51 -2.04 -5.53 -22.49
C THR A 51 -1.64 -6.78 -21.70
N ILE A 52 -2.23 -7.92 -22.05
CA ILE A 52 -1.87 -9.22 -21.49
C ILE A 52 -1.08 -10.04 -22.53
N PRO A 53 -0.13 -10.90 -22.09
CA PRO A 53 0.27 -11.12 -20.69
C PRO A 53 1.06 -9.97 -20.09
N THR A 54 0.92 -9.74 -18.77
CA THR A 54 1.62 -8.68 -18.06
C THR A 54 1.97 -9.11 -16.64
N ALA A 55 3.05 -8.54 -16.09
CA ALA A 55 3.42 -8.70 -14.69
C ALA A 55 3.89 -7.37 -14.10
N ARG A 56 3.45 -7.07 -12.89
CA ARG A 56 3.89 -5.91 -12.11
C ARG A 56 4.09 -6.30 -10.66
N ALA A 57 5.05 -5.66 -10.01
CA ALA A 57 5.32 -5.88 -8.61
C ALA A 57 5.44 -4.53 -7.89
N GLN A 58 4.98 -4.51 -6.64
CA GLN A 58 5.08 -3.36 -5.75
C GLN A 58 5.52 -3.82 -4.37
N GLU A 59 6.29 -2.97 -3.66
CA GLU A 59 6.74 -3.27 -2.31
C GLU A 59 5.82 -2.63 -1.28
N PHE A 60 5.49 -3.42 -0.26
CA PHE A 60 4.67 -3.03 0.89
C PHE A 60 5.43 -3.30 2.17
N THR A 61 4.98 -2.69 3.26
CA THR A 61 5.60 -2.85 4.57
C THR A 61 4.56 -3.18 5.63
N THR A 62 5.03 -3.61 6.81
CA THR A 62 4.17 -3.79 7.99
C THR A 62 3.74 -2.45 8.57
N PHE A 63 2.52 -2.39 9.08
CA PHE A 63 1.96 -1.18 9.70
C PHE A 63 2.28 -1.11 11.20
N LYS A 64 2.36 -2.25 11.90
CA LYS A 64 2.57 -2.33 13.36
C LYS A 64 3.91 -2.97 13.71
N ASP A 65 4.48 -2.54 14.83
CA ASP A 65 5.64 -3.19 15.42
C ASP A 65 5.34 -4.65 15.75
N GLY A 66 6.30 -5.52 15.45
CA GLY A 66 6.18 -6.94 15.73
C GLY A 66 5.13 -7.70 14.92
N GLN A 67 4.61 -7.11 13.85
CA GLN A 67 3.64 -7.76 12.96
C GLN A 67 4.25 -8.96 12.24
N THR A 68 3.67 -10.15 12.43
CA THR A 68 4.17 -11.42 11.87
C THR A 68 3.30 -11.99 10.75
N ALA A 69 2.17 -11.34 10.44
CA ALA A 69 1.27 -11.73 9.38
C ALA A 69 0.66 -10.51 8.67
N MET A 70 0.34 -10.66 7.38
CA MET A 70 -0.29 -9.62 6.56
C MET A 70 -1.39 -10.24 5.70
N ALA A 71 -2.61 -9.71 5.82
CA ALA A 71 -3.70 -10.04 4.91
C ALA A 71 -3.52 -9.29 3.59
N ILE A 72 -3.61 -10.01 2.49
CA ILE A 72 -3.55 -9.47 1.13
C ILE A 72 -4.94 -9.63 0.51
N HIS A 73 -5.66 -8.53 0.40
CA HIS A 73 -6.97 -8.49 -0.23
C HIS A 73 -6.84 -7.93 -1.63
N VAL A 74 -7.10 -8.77 -2.63
CA VAL A 74 -7.01 -8.44 -4.05
C VAL A 74 -8.35 -7.92 -4.53
N VAL A 75 -8.33 -6.75 -5.16
CA VAL A 75 -9.54 -6.06 -5.63
C VAL A 75 -9.43 -5.65 -7.10
N GLN A 76 -10.59 -5.45 -7.73
CA GLN A 76 -10.72 -5.02 -9.11
C GLN A 76 -11.68 -3.83 -9.19
N GLY A 77 -11.27 -2.77 -9.86
CA GLY A 77 -12.11 -1.59 -10.04
C GLY A 77 -11.31 -0.31 -10.26
N GLU A 78 -12.04 0.79 -10.42
CA GLU A 78 -11.46 2.13 -10.67
C GLU A 78 -11.65 3.10 -9.50
N ARG A 79 -12.45 2.71 -8.48
CA ARG A 79 -12.72 3.53 -7.31
C ARG A 79 -11.54 3.53 -6.33
N GLU A 80 -11.48 4.52 -5.46
CA GLU A 80 -10.37 4.70 -4.52
C GLU A 80 -10.58 3.94 -3.20
N LEU A 81 -11.83 3.63 -2.85
CA LEU A 81 -12.17 2.84 -1.67
C LEU A 81 -12.42 1.38 -2.03
N VAL A 82 -11.93 0.47 -1.22
CA VAL A 82 -12.11 -0.98 -1.38
C VAL A 82 -13.60 -1.37 -1.35
N SER A 83 -14.43 -0.67 -0.54
CA SER A 83 -15.87 -0.88 -0.48
C SER A 83 -16.59 -0.70 -1.82
N ASP A 84 -16.01 0.11 -2.72
CA ASP A 84 -16.56 0.46 -4.02
C ASP A 84 -15.90 -0.33 -5.17
N CYS A 85 -15.00 -1.25 -4.81
CA CYS A 85 -14.31 -2.15 -5.71
C CYS A 85 -14.82 -3.59 -5.56
N ARG A 86 -14.61 -4.40 -6.58
CA ARG A 86 -14.94 -5.82 -6.56
C ARG A 86 -13.85 -6.61 -5.86
N SER A 87 -14.19 -7.36 -4.82
CA SER A 87 -13.27 -8.31 -4.19
C SER A 87 -13.04 -9.52 -5.10
N LEU A 88 -11.77 -9.88 -5.32
CA LEU A 88 -11.37 -11.03 -6.12
C LEU A 88 -10.90 -12.20 -5.25
N ALA A 89 -10.04 -11.91 -4.27
CA ALA A 89 -9.48 -12.90 -3.37
C ALA A 89 -8.93 -12.25 -2.11
N CYS A 90 -8.84 -13.05 -1.03
CA CYS A 90 -8.13 -12.67 0.18
C CYS A 90 -7.27 -13.85 0.63
N PHE A 91 -5.99 -13.59 0.93
CA PHE A 91 -5.08 -14.58 1.48
C PHE A 91 -4.13 -13.94 2.49
N GLU A 92 -3.44 -14.74 3.26
CA GLU A 92 -2.58 -14.24 4.34
C GLU A 92 -1.14 -14.71 4.14
N LEU A 93 -0.20 -13.76 4.17
CA LEU A 93 1.22 -14.03 4.29
C LEU A 93 1.57 -14.12 5.79
N ARG A 94 2.07 -15.26 6.23
CA ARG A 94 2.48 -15.52 7.63
C ARG A 94 3.98 -15.76 7.70
N GLY A 95 4.57 -15.57 8.89
CA GLY A 95 6.00 -15.79 9.10
C GLY A 95 6.87 -14.59 8.73
N ILE A 96 6.28 -13.40 8.73
CA ILE A 96 7.04 -12.16 8.65
C ILE A 96 7.86 -12.01 9.94
N PRO A 97 9.17 -11.70 9.86
CA PRO A 97 9.97 -11.48 11.05
C PRO A 97 9.43 -10.31 11.88
N PRO A 98 9.32 -10.43 13.21
CA PRO A 98 8.88 -9.34 14.05
C PRO A 98 9.95 -8.22 14.03
N MET A 99 9.62 -7.10 13.41
CA MET A 99 10.45 -5.91 13.28
C MET A 99 9.63 -4.67 13.62
N VAL A 100 10.30 -3.51 13.70
CA VAL A 100 9.60 -2.22 13.81
C VAL A 100 8.73 -1.99 12.57
N ALA A 101 7.63 -1.28 12.74
CA ALA A 101 6.73 -0.92 11.66
C ALA A 101 7.49 -0.28 10.49
N GLY A 102 7.17 -0.69 9.27
CA GLY A 102 7.83 -0.20 8.06
C GLY A 102 9.18 -0.83 7.71
N ALA A 103 9.75 -1.70 8.55
CA ALA A 103 11.05 -2.32 8.29
C ALA A 103 10.94 -3.60 7.42
N ALA A 104 9.84 -4.35 7.54
CA ALA A 104 9.62 -5.53 6.71
C ALA A 104 9.38 -5.13 5.25
N ARG A 105 10.01 -5.85 4.32
CA ARG A 105 9.84 -5.63 2.87
C ARG A 105 9.08 -6.79 2.26
N ILE A 106 7.82 -6.53 1.89
CA ILE A 106 6.93 -7.51 1.29
C ILE A 106 6.71 -7.12 -0.17
N ARG A 107 7.25 -7.92 -1.08
CA ARG A 107 7.04 -7.73 -2.50
C ARG A 107 5.79 -8.49 -2.94
N VAL A 108 4.80 -7.75 -3.43
CA VAL A 108 3.59 -8.33 -4.00
C VAL A 108 3.69 -8.25 -5.52
N THR A 109 3.58 -9.40 -6.18
CA THR A 109 3.68 -9.54 -7.63
C THR A 109 2.32 -9.94 -8.17
N PHE A 110 1.81 -9.17 -9.11
CA PHE A 110 0.62 -9.45 -9.91
C PHE A 110 1.08 -9.92 -11.29
N GLN A 111 0.62 -11.07 -11.71
CA GLN A 111 0.91 -11.63 -13.03
C GLN A 111 -0.39 -12.07 -13.68
N VAL A 112 -0.69 -11.53 -14.86
CA VAL A 112 -1.83 -11.96 -15.70
C VAL A 112 -1.26 -12.64 -16.92
N ASP A 113 -1.68 -13.89 -17.16
CA ASP A 113 -1.26 -14.68 -18.33
C ASP A 113 -2.08 -14.33 -19.58
N ALA A 114 -1.79 -15.02 -20.69
CA ALA A 114 -2.47 -14.82 -21.97
C ALA A 114 -3.96 -15.26 -21.94
N ASP A 115 -4.34 -16.11 -21.00
CA ASP A 115 -5.73 -16.59 -20.81
C ASP A 115 -6.51 -15.67 -19.84
N GLY A 116 -5.90 -14.58 -19.38
CA GLY A 116 -6.47 -13.64 -18.43
C GLY A 116 -6.53 -14.16 -16.99
N LEU A 117 -5.75 -15.17 -16.63
CA LEU A 117 -5.65 -15.69 -15.28
C LEU A 117 -4.68 -14.83 -14.46
N LEU A 118 -5.15 -14.29 -13.35
CA LEU A 118 -4.37 -13.49 -12.42
C LEU A 118 -3.78 -14.38 -11.33
N SER A 119 -2.46 -14.36 -11.20
CA SER A 119 -1.71 -14.91 -10.07
C SER A 119 -1.16 -13.76 -9.24
N VAL A 120 -1.45 -13.75 -7.94
CA VAL A 120 -0.90 -12.77 -7.00
C VAL A 120 -0.06 -13.51 -5.96
N ALA A 121 1.21 -13.15 -5.88
CA ALA A 121 2.16 -13.71 -4.93
C ALA A 121 2.73 -12.61 -4.04
N ALA A 122 2.70 -12.82 -2.73
CA ALA A 122 3.31 -11.95 -1.73
C ALA A 122 4.51 -12.66 -1.10
N ARG A 123 5.68 -12.04 -1.16
CA ARG A 123 6.94 -12.61 -0.65
C ARG A 123 7.64 -11.62 0.29
N GLU A 124 7.96 -12.07 1.49
CA GLU A 124 8.85 -11.34 2.39
C GLU A 124 10.30 -11.55 1.93
N GLN A 125 11.05 -10.44 1.74
CA GLN A 125 12.34 -10.48 1.04
C GLN A 125 13.51 -11.01 1.89
N THR A 126 13.41 -10.92 3.21
CA THR A 126 14.48 -11.34 4.12
C THR A 126 14.43 -12.85 4.39
N THR A 127 13.26 -13.38 4.71
CA THR A 127 13.04 -14.80 5.02
C THR A 127 12.71 -15.63 3.80
N GLY A 128 12.21 -15.00 2.75
CA GLY A 128 11.73 -15.67 1.55
C GLY A 128 10.37 -16.37 1.71
N VAL A 129 9.68 -16.17 2.83
CA VAL A 129 8.32 -16.71 3.03
C VAL A 129 7.39 -16.12 2.00
N GLU A 130 6.58 -16.98 1.38
CA GLU A 130 5.70 -16.63 0.27
C GLU A 130 4.30 -17.21 0.47
N ALA A 131 3.28 -16.48 0.04
CA ALA A 131 1.91 -16.92 -0.10
C ALA A 131 1.37 -16.42 -1.43
N SER A 132 0.49 -17.19 -2.07
CA SER A 132 -0.05 -16.83 -3.38
C SER A 132 -1.49 -17.29 -3.56
N VAL A 133 -2.20 -16.64 -4.48
CA VAL A 133 -3.54 -17.00 -4.93
C VAL A 133 -3.63 -16.83 -6.44
N THR A 134 -4.47 -17.65 -7.08
CA THR A 134 -4.76 -17.53 -8.50
C THR A 134 -6.27 -17.41 -8.71
N VAL A 135 -6.67 -16.39 -9.46
CA VAL A 135 -8.08 -16.07 -9.73
C VAL A 135 -8.27 -15.66 -11.20
N LYS A 136 -9.49 -15.78 -11.73
CA LYS A 136 -9.84 -15.27 -13.06
C LYS A 136 -10.68 -13.99 -12.93
N PRO A 137 -10.10 -12.79 -13.12
CA PRO A 137 -10.78 -11.51 -12.89
C PRO A 137 -12.00 -11.27 -13.76
N SER A 138 -12.00 -11.80 -14.98
CA SER A 138 -13.13 -11.70 -15.94
C SER A 138 -14.30 -12.62 -15.61
N TYR A 139 -14.14 -13.59 -14.70
CA TYR A 139 -15.22 -14.50 -14.37
C TYR A 139 -16.38 -13.78 -13.69
N GLY A 140 -17.59 -13.92 -14.26
CA GLY A 140 -18.80 -13.30 -13.73
C GLY A 140 -18.89 -11.78 -13.91
N LEU A 141 -18.14 -11.18 -14.85
CA LEU A 141 -18.28 -9.79 -15.29
C LEU A 141 -18.87 -9.74 -16.70
N SER A 142 -19.97 -9.01 -16.86
CA SER A 142 -20.54 -8.65 -18.16
C SER A 142 -20.00 -7.31 -18.63
N ASP A 143 -20.11 -7.04 -19.95
CA ASP A 143 -19.69 -5.77 -20.53
C ASP A 143 -20.50 -4.59 -19.95
N ASP A 144 -21.77 -4.80 -19.60
CA ASP A 144 -22.63 -3.79 -18.98
C ASP A 144 -22.16 -3.45 -17.55
N GLU A 145 -21.72 -4.44 -16.78
CA GLU A 145 -21.16 -4.22 -15.45
C GLU A 145 -19.84 -3.45 -15.52
N ILE A 146 -18.97 -3.80 -16.46
CA ILE A 146 -17.71 -3.08 -16.69
C ILE A 146 -18.01 -1.62 -17.06
N ALA A 147 -18.94 -1.39 -17.99
CA ALA A 147 -19.34 -0.05 -18.40
C ALA A 147 -19.93 0.76 -17.21
N GLY A 148 -20.75 0.11 -16.36
CA GLY A 148 -21.28 0.67 -15.13
C GLY A 148 -20.17 1.11 -14.19
N MET A 149 -19.23 0.22 -13.85
CA MET A 149 -18.09 0.53 -12.96
C MET A 149 -17.22 1.67 -13.47
N LEU A 150 -17.00 1.74 -14.79
CA LEU A 150 -16.25 2.85 -15.41
C LEU A 150 -17.00 4.17 -15.31
N LYS A 151 -18.30 4.17 -15.56
CA LYS A 151 -19.15 5.36 -15.44
C LYS A 151 -19.18 5.86 -13.99
N ASP A 152 -19.42 4.98 -13.04
CA ASP A 152 -19.44 5.29 -11.61
C ASP A 152 -18.12 5.93 -11.15
N SER A 153 -16.97 5.43 -11.65
CA SER A 153 -15.67 5.98 -11.32
C SER A 153 -15.48 7.42 -11.84
N MET A 154 -16.06 7.73 -13.00
CA MET A 154 -16.02 9.08 -13.58
C MET A 154 -16.94 10.05 -12.81
N GLU A 155 -18.14 9.61 -12.46
CA GLU A 155 -19.11 10.41 -11.75
C GLU A 155 -18.66 10.76 -10.33
N HIS A 156 -17.95 9.83 -9.65
CA HIS A 156 -17.49 10.01 -8.28
C HIS A 156 -16.00 10.39 -8.14
N ALA A 157 -15.29 10.65 -9.24
CA ALA A 157 -13.85 10.89 -9.22
C ALA A 157 -13.40 11.99 -8.24
N LYS A 158 -14.20 13.06 -8.09
CA LYS A 158 -13.91 14.16 -7.17
C LYS A 158 -14.11 13.74 -5.71
N ASP A 159 -15.21 13.05 -5.43
CA ASP A 159 -15.54 12.57 -4.08
C ASP A 159 -14.54 11.49 -3.65
N ASP A 160 -14.16 10.61 -4.57
CA ASP A 160 -13.14 9.60 -4.35
C ASP A 160 -11.79 10.22 -3.99
N ALA A 161 -11.36 11.25 -4.70
CA ALA A 161 -10.11 11.93 -4.38
C ALA A 161 -10.14 12.61 -3.00
N MET A 162 -11.29 13.17 -2.60
CA MET A 162 -11.46 13.76 -1.27
C MET A 162 -11.50 12.68 -0.19
N ASN A 163 -12.23 11.59 -0.41
CA ASN A 163 -12.31 10.47 0.51
C ASN A 163 -10.97 9.78 0.69
N ARG A 164 -10.20 9.55 -0.40
CA ARG A 164 -8.84 9.04 -0.34
C ARG A 164 -7.97 9.93 0.54
N ALA A 165 -7.94 11.23 0.27
CA ALA A 165 -7.13 12.17 1.01
C ALA A 165 -7.51 12.27 2.51
N LEU A 166 -8.80 12.12 2.83
CA LEU A 166 -9.27 12.03 4.22
C LEU A 166 -8.79 10.75 4.89
N LYS A 167 -8.94 9.60 4.23
CA LYS A 167 -8.49 8.30 4.75
C LYS A 167 -6.99 8.24 4.95
N GLU A 168 -6.20 8.77 4.01
CA GLU A 168 -4.74 8.88 4.15
C GLU A 168 -4.36 9.71 5.39
N ALA A 169 -5.01 10.85 5.62
CA ALA A 169 -4.78 11.66 6.81
C ALA A 169 -5.18 10.94 8.12
N GLN A 170 -6.29 10.19 8.11
CA GLN A 170 -6.71 9.37 9.25
C GLN A 170 -5.70 8.26 9.57
N VAL A 171 -5.17 7.57 8.54
CA VAL A 171 -4.16 6.52 8.71
C VAL A 171 -2.84 7.09 9.23
N GLU A 172 -2.39 8.24 8.72
CA GLU A 172 -1.16 8.89 9.18
C GLU A 172 -1.30 9.40 10.63
N ALA A 173 -2.45 9.99 10.98
CA ALA A 173 -2.74 10.41 12.34
C ALA A 173 -2.75 9.21 13.31
N GLN A 174 -3.36 8.09 12.94
CA GLN A 174 -3.36 6.86 13.73
C GLN A 174 -1.93 6.35 13.97
N ARG A 175 -1.12 6.32 12.92
CA ARG A 175 0.28 5.94 12.99
C ARG A 175 1.09 6.84 13.93
N MET A 176 0.86 8.14 13.85
CA MET A 176 1.53 9.11 14.70
C MET A 176 1.15 8.94 16.17
N ILE A 177 -0.13 8.67 16.47
CA ILE A 177 -0.61 8.36 17.83
C ILE A 177 0.07 7.09 18.35
N GLU A 178 0.01 5.98 17.59
CA GLU A 178 0.59 4.68 18.02
C GLU A 178 2.10 4.79 18.27
N ALA A 179 2.84 5.48 17.40
CA ALA A 179 4.26 5.72 17.56
C ALA A 179 4.57 6.58 18.80
N THR A 180 3.77 7.63 19.05
CA THR A 180 3.95 8.50 20.22
C THR A 180 3.65 7.75 21.52
N GLU A 181 2.58 6.96 21.57
CA GLU A 181 2.23 6.15 22.75
C GLU A 181 3.27 5.08 23.04
N ALA A 182 3.80 4.41 22.00
CA ALA A 182 4.89 3.46 22.15
C ALA A 182 6.13 4.13 22.74
N ALA A 183 6.48 5.33 22.24
CA ALA A 183 7.60 6.13 22.74
C ALA A 183 7.42 6.57 24.20
N LEU A 184 6.21 7.02 24.57
CA LEU A 184 5.88 7.40 25.96
C LEU A 184 6.01 6.21 26.94
N LYS A 185 5.65 5.02 26.47
CA LYS A 185 5.75 3.79 27.27
C LYS A 185 7.20 3.30 27.43
N GLU A 186 8.01 3.47 26.38
CA GLU A 186 9.40 3.01 26.38
C GLU A 186 10.32 3.92 27.21
N ASP A 187 10.18 5.23 27.05
CA ASP A 187 11.07 6.22 27.64
C ASP A 187 10.36 7.29 28.51
N PRO A 188 9.51 6.89 29.48
CA PRO A 188 8.74 7.84 30.30
C PRO A 188 9.62 8.75 31.13
N HIS A 189 10.85 8.31 31.46
CA HIS A 189 11.82 9.07 32.28
C HIS A 189 12.43 10.29 31.60
N LEU A 190 12.25 10.44 30.28
CA LEU A 190 12.74 11.59 29.51
C LEU A 190 11.78 12.78 29.54
N LEU A 191 10.60 12.62 30.15
CA LEU A 191 9.58 13.65 30.25
C LEU A 191 9.32 14.03 31.72
N ASN A 192 8.95 15.26 31.95
CA ASN A 192 8.37 15.66 33.21
C ASN A 192 6.83 15.49 33.19
N ALA A 193 6.19 15.53 34.36
CA ALA A 193 4.76 15.32 34.47
C ALA A 193 3.92 16.32 33.66
N ALA A 194 4.36 17.58 33.56
CA ALA A 194 3.63 18.59 32.80
C ALA A 194 3.72 18.36 31.28
N GLU A 195 4.88 17.93 30.78
CA GLU A 195 5.07 17.57 29.37
C GLU A 195 4.22 16.35 29.01
N THR A 196 4.23 15.31 29.86
CA THR A 196 3.42 14.10 29.64
C THR A 196 1.92 14.44 29.54
N VAL A 197 1.40 15.27 30.45
CA VAL A 197 0.00 15.69 30.43
C VAL A 197 -0.35 16.43 29.14
N LYS A 198 0.52 17.32 28.66
CA LYS A 198 0.30 18.04 27.40
C LYS A 198 0.27 17.10 26.19
N ILE A 199 1.25 16.21 26.09
CA ILE A 199 1.31 15.26 24.97
C ILE A 199 0.07 14.36 24.96
N VAL A 200 -0.34 13.82 26.12
CA VAL A 200 -1.56 12.99 26.22
C VAL A 200 -2.80 13.78 25.80
N ALA A 201 -2.95 15.01 26.27
CA ALA A 201 -4.08 15.85 25.86
C ALA A 201 -4.11 16.14 24.36
N THR A 202 -2.93 16.29 23.73
CA THR A 202 -2.82 16.50 22.28
C THR A 202 -3.14 15.22 21.50
N ILE A 203 -2.74 14.05 22.02
CA ILE A 203 -3.15 12.74 21.45
C ILE A 203 -4.67 12.59 21.50
N ASP A 204 -5.30 12.89 22.62
CA ASP A 204 -6.76 12.77 22.78
C ASP A 204 -7.49 13.73 21.81
N LYS A 205 -7.01 14.98 21.68
CA LYS A 205 -7.52 15.93 20.68
C LYS A 205 -7.39 15.41 19.26
N LEU A 206 -6.26 14.78 18.90
CA LEU A 206 -6.05 14.20 17.57
C LEU A 206 -7.01 13.04 17.34
N ARG A 207 -7.24 12.16 18.33
CA ARG A 207 -8.24 11.07 18.23
C ARG A 207 -9.64 11.59 17.99
N GLU A 208 -10.03 12.61 18.73
CA GLU A 208 -11.35 13.23 18.56
C GLU A 208 -11.48 13.84 17.15
N THR A 209 -10.45 14.54 16.69
CA THR A 209 -10.43 15.15 15.35
C THR A 209 -10.46 14.11 14.23
N MET A 210 -9.78 12.98 14.41
CA MET A 210 -9.78 11.84 13.45
C MET A 210 -11.15 11.22 13.25
N ALA A 211 -12.03 11.25 14.26
CA ALA A 211 -13.39 10.75 14.14
C ALA A 211 -14.27 11.61 13.21
N GLY A 212 -13.82 12.80 12.86
CA GLY A 212 -14.49 13.71 11.95
C GLY A 212 -14.11 13.50 10.48
N GLU A 213 -14.77 14.26 9.61
CA GLU A 213 -14.58 14.22 8.15
C GLU A 213 -13.73 15.40 7.61
N ASN A 214 -13.10 16.16 8.49
CA ASN A 214 -12.34 17.35 8.09
C ASN A 214 -10.84 17.09 8.08
N ARG A 215 -10.28 16.73 6.92
CA ARG A 215 -8.87 16.51 6.68
C ARG A 215 -7.98 17.65 7.21
N ARG A 216 -8.41 18.91 7.01
CA ARG A 216 -7.61 20.07 7.43
C ARG A 216 -7.45 20.14 8.95
N LEU A 217 -8.50 19.82 9.70
CA LEU A 217 -8.44 19.78 11.16
C LEU A 217 -7.54 18.64 11.65
N ILE A 218 -7.59 17.49 10.99
CA ILE A 218 -6.69 16.35 11.29
C ILE A 218 -5.23 16.77 11.10
N ASN A 219 -4.90 17.41 9.98
CA ASN A 219 -3.53 17.87 9.71
C ASN A 219 -3.05 18.88 10.75
N ILE A 220 -3.89 19.85 11.13
CA ILE A 220 -3.56 20.81 12.20
C ILE A 220 -3.30 20.10 13.52
N ALA A 221 -4.13 19.13 13.89
CA ALA A 221 -3.94 18.38 15.13
C ALA A 221 -2.70 17.46 15.10
N MET A 222 -2.31 16.95 13.93
CA MET A 222 -1.03 16.24 13.74
C MET A 222 0.17 17.20 13.91
N ASP A 223 0.09 18.39 13.34
CA ASP A 223 1.14 19.42 13.51
C ASP A 223 1.28 19.82 14.98
N ASP A 224 0.17 20.03 15.71
CA ASP A 224 0.14 20.29 17.15
C ASP A 224 0.85 19.17 17.93
N LEU A 225 0.57 17.91 17.63
CA LEU A 225 1.21 16.76 18.29
C LEU A 225 2.71 16.70 17.95
N GLY A 226 3.07 16.95 16.70
CA GLY A 226 4.47 17.02 16.26
C GLY A 226 5.25 18.10 17.03
N TYR A 227 4.64 19.27 17.22
CA TYR A 227 5.25 20.36 17.99
C TYR A 227 5.45 19.98 19.47
N GLU A 228 4.43 19.47 20.16
CA GLU A 228 4.51 19.10 21.58
C GLU A 228 5.46 17.92 21.83
N THR A 229 5.67 17.03 20.85
CA THR A 229 6.59 15.88 20.96
C THR A 229 8.02 16.18 20.54
N GLN A 230 8.30 17.31 19.91
CA GLN A 230 9.63 17.64 19.35
C GLN A 230 10.76 17.55 20.38
N ALA A 231 10.60 18.16 21.55
CA ALA A 231 11.61 18.13 22.61
C ALA A 231 11.86 16.71 23.14
N PHE A 232 10.81 15.90 23.23
CA PHE A 232 10.89 14.50 23.63
C PHE A 232 11.65 13.66 22.59
N ALA A 233 11.34 13.84 21.31
CA ALA A 233 12.05 13.16 20.23
C ALA A 233 13.55 13.48 20.21
N HIS A 234 13.94 14.74 20.44
CA HIS A 234 15.35 15.13 20.57
C HIS A 234 16.03 14.42 21.74
N ARG A 235 15.41 14.37 22.93
CA ARG A 235 15.97 13.67 24.09
C ARG A 235 16.14 12.17 23.86
N ARG A 236 15.18 11.51 23.18
CA ARG A 236 15.29 10.10 22.79
C ARG A 236 16.44 9.86 21.82
N MET A 237 16.60 10.74 20.82
CA MET A 237 17.70 10.67 19.87
C MET A 237 19.04 10.80 20.57
N ASP A 238 19.21 11.81 21.44
CA ASP A 238 20.43 12.03 22.23
C ASP A 238 20.78 10.83 23.12
N GLN A 239 19.76 10.23 23.75
CA GLN A 239 19.93 9.02 24.58
C GLN A 239 20.38 7.83 23.73
N SER A 240 19.78 7.63 22.55
CA SER A 240 20.14 6.55 21.63
C SER A 240 21.59 6.71 21.13
N ILE A 241 21.98 7.92 20.77
CA ILE A 241 23.37 8.25 20.37
C ILE A 241 24.34 7.97 21.53
N LYS A 242 24.05 8.43 22.75
CA LYS A 242 24.86 8.15 23.93
C LYS A 242 25.00 6.65 24.20
N LYS A 243 23.94 5.88 24.04
CA LYS A 243 23.91 4.42 24.24
C LYS A 243 24.78 3.68 23.23
N VAL A 244 24.78 4.12 21.97
CA VAL A 244 25.63 3.57 20.90
C VAL A 244 27.11 3.95 21.08
N LEU A 245 27.38 5.17 21.55
CA LEU A 245 28.74 5.67 21.73
C LEU A 245 29.40 5.22 23.06
N SER A 246 28.59 4.95 24.10
CA SER A 246 29.12 4.58 25.43
C SER A 246 29.77 3.21 25.53
N GLY A 247 29.90 2.48 24.44
CA GLY A 247 30.63 1.18 24.35
C GLY A 247 31.82 1.20 23.37
N ARG A 248 32.12 2.32 22.70
CA ARG A 248 33.19 2.40 21.70
C ARG A 248 34.27 3.38 22.13
N LYS A 249 35.55 2.99 22.00
CA LYS A 249 36.67 3.94 22.13
C LYS A 249 36.62 4.90 20.96
N VAL A 250 36.97 6.18 21.23
CA VAL A 250 36.98 7.25 20.20
C VAL A 250 37.84 6.91 19.00
N ASP A 251 38.84 6.03 19.15
CA ASP A 251 39.73 5.57 18.10
C ASP A 251 39.07 4.57 17.10
N ASP A 252 37.90 3.97 17.46
CA ASP A 252 37.15 3.05 16.58
C ASP A 252 36.16 3.80 15.67
N ILE A 253 36.04 5.12 15.82
CA ILE A 253 35.18 5.98 14.97
C ILE A 253 36.06 6.62 13.89
N LYS A 254 36.90 5.84 13.21
CA LYS A 254 37.43 6.28 11.92
C LYS A 254 36.33 6.12 10.91
N MET A 255 35.79 7.25 10.47
CA MET A 255 34.94 7.33 9.27
C MET A 255 35.64 6.59 8.15
N GLY A 256 34.89 5.71 7.48
CA GLY A 256 35.27 5.16 6.19
C GLY A 256 35.30 6.29 5.15
N GLU A 257 36.39 7.02 5.10
CA GLU A 257 36.92 7.61 3.88
C GLU A 257 37.71 6.48 3.21
N ASP A 258 37.25 6.13 2.01
CA ASP A 258 37.79 5.20 1.01
C ASP A 258 36.90 3.94 0.79
N ALA A 259 35.88 4.10 -0.08
CA ALA A 259 35.55 3.17 -1.18
C ALA A 259 34.48 3.79 -2.09
#